data_f8d4d78871c9a5e520aded1e04af78f0
#
_entry.id   f8d4d78871c9a5e520aded1e04af78f0
#
_cell.length_a   1.000
_cell.length_b   1.000
_cell.length_c   1.000
_cell.angle_alpha   90.00
_cell.angle_beta   90.00
_cell.angle_gamma   90.00
#
_symmetry.space_group_name_H-M   'P 1'
#
loop_
_entity.id
_entity.type
_entity.pdbx_description
1 polymer ?
#
loop_
_entity_poly.entity_id
_entity_poly.type
_entity_poly.pdbx_seq_one_letter_code
_entity_poly.pdbx_strand_id
1 'polypeptide(L)' 'MDDTLAVTTGTEFQSTLGRLVKTAYENGVAVDGGWEVDGDDGHPDWDVVVTVVERGD' A
#
# COMPACT_ATOMS: atom_id res chain seq x y z
N MET A 1 9.41 -11.84 15.49
CA MET A 1 8.52 -11.61 14.33
C MET A 1 9.33 -11.15 13.15
N ASP A 2 9.15 -11.83 12.06
CA ASP A 2 9.87 -11.48 10.85
C ASP A 2 9.07 -10.47 10.05
N ASP A 3 9.64 -9.28 9.84
CA ASP A 3 8.98 -8.22 9.10
C ASP A 3 9.34 -8.22 7.63
N THR A 4 10.08 -9.22 7.20
CA THR A 4 10.53 -9.26 5.83
C THR A 4 9.36 -9.53 4.90
N LEU A 5 9.16 -8.65 3.93
CA LEU A 5 8.15 -8.84 2.90
C LEU A 5 8.84 -9.44 1.67
N ALA A 6 8.31 -10.57 1.23
CA ALA A 6 8.87 -11.23 0.06
C ALA A 6 8.26 -10.63 -1.21
N VAL A 7 8.55 -9.36 -1.45
CA VAL A 7 8.01 -8.63 -2.58
C VAL A 7 9.11 -8.45 -3.60
N THR A 8 9.11 -9.31 -4.60
CA THR A 8 10.15 -9.28 -5.63
C THR A 8 9.59 -9.07 -7.02
N THR A 9 8.28 -9.05 -7.18
CA THR A 9 7.65 -8.83 -8.49
C THR A 9 6.53 -7.83 -8.34
N GLY A 10 6.10 -7.27 -9.47
CA GLY A 10 4.95 -6.37 -9.46
C GLY A 10 3.68 -7.06 -9.00
N THR A 11 3.52 -8.33 -9.36
CA THR A 11 2.34 -9.09 -8.93
C THR A 11 2.32 -9.24 -7.42
N GLU A 12 3.46 -9.55 -6.83
CA GLU A 12 3.55 -9.67 -5.37
C GLU A 12 3.33 -8.33 -4.70
N PHE A 13 3.86 -7.28 -5.29
CA PHE A 13 3.66 -5.94 -4.76
C PHE A 13 2.17 -5.60 -4.74
N GLN A 14 1.48 -5.82 -5.85
CA GLN A 14 0.06 -5.51 -5.95
C GLN A 14 -0.76 -6.33 -4.97
N SER A 15 -0.44 -7.60 -4.86
CA SER A 15 -1.19 -8.50 -3.97
C SER A 15 -1.01 -8.09 -2.50
N THR A 16 0.22 -7.80 -2.12
CA THR A 16 0.51 -7.41 -0.75
C THR A 16 -0.13 -6.07 -0.42
N LEU A 17 -0.06 -5.13 -1.37
CA LEU A 17 -0.68 -3.83 -1.19
C LEU A 17 -2.18 -3.97 -1.01
N GLY A 18 -2.82 -4.83 -1.81
CA GLY A 18 -4.26 -5.04 -1.68
C GLY A 18 -4.65 -5.57 -0.31
N ARG A 19 -3.87 -6.49 0.21
CA ARG A 19 -4.14 -7.03 1.53
C ARG A 19 -3.98 -5.98 2.61
N LEU A 20 -2.95 -5.16 2.48
CA LEU A 20 -2.71 -4.10 3.45
C LEU A 20 -3.85 -3.10 3.46
N VAL A 21 -4.25 -2.65 2.28
CA VAL A 21 -5.32 -1.66 2.16
C VAL A 21 -6.64 -2.23 2.71
N LYS A 22 -6.94 -3.46 2.35
CA LYS A 22 -8.18 -4.09 2.80
C LYS A 22 -8.20 -4.24 4.32
N THR A 23 -7.11 -4.71 4.89
CA THR A 23 -7.03 -4.91 6.33
C THR A 23 -7.15 -3.59 7.07
N ALA A 24 -6.49 -2.56 6.58
CA ALA A 24 -6.56 -1.25 7.21
C ALA A 24 -7.97 -0.69 7.13
N TYR A 25 -8.62 -0.85 5.99
CA TYR A 25 -9.99 -0.38 5.82
C TYR A 25 -10.93 -1.09 6.82
N GLU A 26 -10.76 -2.39 6.97
CA GLU A 26 -11.61 -3.16 7.90
C GLU A 26 -11.38 -2.74 9.33
N ASN A 27 -10.20 -2.23 9.63
CA ASN A 27 -9.87 -1.78 10.98
C ASN A 27 -10.21 -0.31 11.20
N GLY A 28 -10.93 0.31 10.27
CA GLY A 28 -11.41 1.66 10.45
C GLY A 28 -10.43 2.75 10.05
N VAL A 29 -9.38 2.41 9.33
CA VAL A 29 -8.41 3.40 8.88
C VAL A 29 -8.93 4.04 7.59
N ALA A 30 -8.92 5.36 7.53
CA ALA A 30 -9.27 6.08 6.31
C ALA A 30 -8.08 6.01 5.37
N VAL A 31 -8.08 5.02 4.49
CA VAL A 31 -6.92 4.74 3.65
C VAL A 31 -6.87 5.58 2.39
N ASP A 32 -7.97 6.20 1.99
CA ASP A 32 -7.97 7.02 0.78
C ASP A 32 -7.23 8.33 1.04
N GLY A 33 -6.51 8.77 0.04
CA GLY A 33 -5.73 10.00 0.15
C GLY A 33 -4.28 9.77 -0.24
N GLY A 34 -3.44 10.73 0.09
CA GLY A 34 -2.03 10.67 -0.20
C GLY A 34 -1.21 10.28 1.02
N TRP A 35 -0.21 9.47 0.79
CA TRP A 35 0.64 8.96 1.85
C TRP A 35 2.09 9.11 1.45
N GLU A 36 2.88 9.75 2.30
CA GLU A 36 4.31 9.86 2.05
C GLU A 36 5.02 8.63 2.59
N VAL A 37 5.89 8.08 1.77
CA VAL A 37 6.75 6.99 2.18
C VAL A 37 8.18 7.49 2.08
N ASP A 38 8.79 7.73 3.22
CA ASP A 38 10.14 8.25 3.26
C ASP A 38 11.12 7.13 2.97
N GLY A 39 12.02 7.39 2.04
CA GLY A 39 13.15 6.53 1.83
C GLY A 39 14.30 6.96 2.70
N ASP A 40 15.17 6.04 3.03
CA ASP A 40 16.38 6.36 3.72
C ASP A 40 17.47 5.46 3.17
N ASP A 41 18.71 5.73 3.55
CA ASP A 41 19.85 4.93 3.09
C ASP A 41 19.91 4.83 1.58
N GLY A 42 19.69 5.96 0.91
CA GLY A 42 19.81 5.99 -0.54
C GLY A 42 18.57 5.61 -1.31
N HIS A 43 17.48 5.35 -0.62
CA HIS A 43 16.21 5.07 -1.30
C HIS A 43 15.47 6.37 -1.60
N PRO A 44 14.71 6.42 -2.67
CA PRO A 44 13.91 7.61 -2.96
C PRO A 44 12.71 7.70 -2.03
N ASP A 45 12.15 8.89 -1.96
CA ASP A 45 10.88 9.10 -1.27
C ASP A 45 9.76 8.83 -2.27
N TRP A 46 8.66 8.32 -1.75
CA TRP A 46 7.52 7.97 -2.60
C TRP A 46 6.28 8.68 -2.10
N ASP A 47 5.41 9.00 -3.04
CA ASP A 47 4.10 9.56 -2.73
C ASP A 47 3.08 8.54 -3.23
N VAL A 48 2.33 7.96 -2.31
CA VAL A 48 1.36 6.91 -2.64
C VAL A 48 -0.03 7.50 -2.52
N VAL A 49 -0.80 7.39 -3.59
CA VAL A 49 -2.17 7.92 -3.62
C VAL A 49 -3.14 6.75 -3.71
N VAL A 50 -4.10 6.74 -2.79
CA VAL A 50 -5.12 5.70 -2.76
C VAL A 50 -6.47 6.36 -3.06
N THR A 51 -7.14 5.89 -4.09
CA THR A 51 -8.44 6.41 -4.47
C THR A 51 -9.46 5.30 -4.58
N VAL A 52 -10.68 5.63 -4.20
CA VAL A 52 -11.79 4.69 -4.35
C VAL A 52 -12.21 4.65 -5.80
N VAL A 53 -12.33 3.45 -6.33
CA VAL A 53 -12.78 3.26 -7.70
C VAL A 53 -14.20 2.72 -7.65
N GLU A 54 -15.11 3.44 -8.27
CA GLU A 54 -16.49 2.98 -8.33
C GLU A 54 -16.68 2.16 -9.58
N ARG A 55 -17.25 1.00 -9.38
CA ARG A 55 -17.58 0.15 -10.49
C ARG A 55 -19.05 0.31 -10.80
N GLY A 56 -19.32 0.58 -12.06
CA GLY A 56 -20.69 0.81 -12.47
C GLY A 56 -21.37 -0.48 -12.88
N ASP A 57 -21.75 -1.25 -11.95
CA ASP A 57 -22.48 -2.49 -12.28
C ASP A 57 -23.72 -2.66 -11.44
#